data_9fa701684b500d82c84081866a65b4ab
#
_entry.id   9fa701684b500d82c84081866a65b4ab
#
_cell.length_a   1.000
_cell.length_b   1.000
_cell.length_c   1.000
_cell.angle_alpha   90.00
_cell.angle_beta   90.00
_cell.angle_gamma   90.00
#
_symmetry.space_group_name_H-M   'P 1'
#
loop_
_entity.id
_entity.type
_entity.pdbx_description
1 polymer ?
#
loop_
_entity_poly.entity_id
_entity_poly.type
_entity_poly.pdbx_seq_one_letter_code
_entity_poly.pdbx_strand_id
1 'polypeptide(L)'
;MTAFLFCLRGLVAITIIAVSAMSQASAASWLEKGIYLIGPRYDGTLPACEAALDVIAQRFAQKEGRFWNSNLQILGFDRVRETAFRPWAEQTVPRRYCTAVAQVSDGRNHTVHYAIVEDGGMIGMFWGVEWCVAGLDRNWAYNPACKMARP
;
A
#
# COMPACT_ATOMS: atom_id res chain seq x y z
N MET A 1 62.33 9.23 -18.25
CA MET A 1 61.75 8.98 -16.92
C MET A 1 60.37 9.59 -16.70
N THR A 2 59.99 10.62 -17.42
CA THR A 2 58.68 11.32 -17.26
C THR A 2 57.46 10.55 -17.86
N ALA A 3 57.63 9.79 -18.92
CA ALA A 3 56.52 9.04 -19.54
C ALA A 3 56.01 7.85 -18.70
N PHE A 4 56.91 7.23 -17.92
CA PHE A 4 56.55 6.09 -17.06
C PHE A 4 55.68 6.51 -15.85
N LEU A 5 55.89 7.71 -15.33
CA LEU A 5 55.08 8.25 -14.22
C LEU A 5 53.64 8.62 -14.62
N PHE A 6 53.43 9.04 -15.87
CA PHE A 6 52.10 9.35 -16.39
C PHE A 6 51.24 8.10 -16.57
N CYS A 7 51.82 7.00 -17.07
CA CYS A 7 51.11 5.71 -17.21
C CYS A 7 50.71 5.13 -15.86
N LEU A 8 51.56 5.24 -14.84
CA LEU A 8 51.27 4.71 -13.50
C LEU A 8 50.16 5.49 -12.80
N ARG A 9 50.10 6.82 -13.01
CA ARG A 9 49.01 7.66 -12.46
C ARG A 9 47.67 7.40 -13.12
N GLY A 10 47.62 7.11 -14.43
CA GLY A 10 46.42 6.75 -15.15
C GLY A 10 45.86 5.41 -14.72
N LEU A 11 46.71 4.41 -14.50
CA LEU A 11 46.28 3.08 -14.03
C LEU A 11 45.72 3.10 -12.61
N VAL A 12 46.31 3.89 -11.70
CA VAL A 12 45.82 4.04 -10.32
C VAL A 12 44.45 4.75 -10.30
N ALA A 13 44.26 5.78 -11.14
CA ALA A 13 42.97 6.47 -11.23
C ALA A 13 41.84 5.57 -11.78
N ILE A 14 42.13 4.75 -12.78
CA ILE A 14 41.17 3.80 -13.37
C ILE A 14 40.80 2.71 -12.36
N THR A 15 41.75 2.21 -11.57
CA THR A 15 41.44 1.20 -10.54
C THR A 15 40.60 1.77 -9.40
N ILE A 16 40.80 3.01 -8.99
CA ILE A 16 39.98 3.65 -7.95
C ILE A 16 38.55 3.86 -8.43
N ILE A 17 38.35 4.25 -9.69
CA ILE A 17 36.99 4.41 -10.28
C ILE A 17 36.27 3.05 -10.42
N ALA A 18 36.98 1.99 -10.79
CA ALA A 18 36.42 0.66 -10.90
C ALA A 18 35.99 0.07 -9.56
N VAL A 19 36.71 0.37 -8.47
CA VAL A 19 36.34 -0.10 -7.12
C VAL A 19 35.14 0.67 -6.54
N SER A 20 35.00 1.96 -6.88
CA SER A 20 33.83 2.75 -6.44
C SER A 20 32.53 2.37 -7.16
N ALA A 21 32.61 1.76 -8.34
CA ALA A 21 31.40 1.32 -9.06
C ALA A 21 30.80 0.00 -8.52
N MET A 22 31.50 -0.70 -7.61
CA MET A 22 31.06 -1.97 -7.03
C MET A 22 30.40 -1.84 -5.67
N SER A 23 30.21 -0.64 -5.13
CA SER A 23 29.37 -0.45 -3.95
C SER A 23 27.91 -0.66 -4.34
N GLN A 24 27.48 -1.92 -4.39
CA GLN A 24 26.06 -2.24 -4.39
C GLN A 24 25.47 -1.68 -3.10
N ALA A 25 24.67 -0.64 -3.20
CA ALA A 25 23.88 -0.16 -2.09
C ALA A 25 22.93 -1.29 -1.69
N SER A 26 23.31 -2.09 -0.70
CA SER A 26 22.41 -3.03 -0.06
C SER A 26 21.41 -2.18 0.73
N ALA A 27 20.27 -1.89 0.13
CA ALA A 27 19.24 -1.05 0.72
C ALA A 27 18.57 -1.69 1.94
N ALA A 28 18.76 -3.00 2.15
CA ALA A 28 18.19 -3.72 3.28
C ALA A 28 19.30 -4.33 4.14
N SER A 29 19.26 -4.07 5.45
CA SER A 29 20.16 -4.69 6.42
C SER A 29 19.88 -6.19 6.53
N TRP A 30 20.85 -6.95 7.01
CA TRP A 30 20.68 -8.37 7.25
C TRP A 30 19.57 -8.67 8.28
N LEU A 31 19.38 -7.77 9.24
CA LEU A 31 18.30 -7.80 10.22
C LEU A 31 16.92 -7.59 9.58
N GLU A 32 16.80 -6.66 8.65
CA GLU A 32 15.56 -6.47 7.88
C GLU A 32 15.21 -7.71 7.07
N LYS A 33 16.18 -8.32 6.39
CA LYS A 33 15.98 -9.60 5.67
C LYS A 33 15.56 -10.72 6.63
N GLY A 34 16.11 -10.76 7.85
CA GLY A 34 15.74 -11.74 8.87
C GLY A 34 14.31 -11.55 9.38
N ILE A 35 13.88 -10.31 9.58
CA ILE A 35 12.50 -9.99 9.97
C ILE A 35 11.52 -10.34 8.84
N TYR A 36 11.86 -10.05 7.59
CA TYR A 36 11.06 -10.47 6.42
C TYR A 36 10.97 -11.99 6.26
N LEU A 37 11.97 -12.73 6.71
CA LEU A 37 11.94 -14.20 6.68
C LEU A 37 11.09 -14.81 7.82
N ILE A 38 10.84 -14.06 8.89
CA ILE A 38 10.08 -14.48 10.08
C ILE A 38 8.67 -13.87 10.08
N GLY A 39 8.46 -12.78 9.32
CA GLY A 39 7.15 -12.17 9.14
C GLY A 39 6.14 -13.08 8.46
N PRO A 40 4.85 -12.74 8.50
CA PRO A 40 3.83 -13.50 7.80
C PRO A 40 4.20 -13.55 6.32
N ARG A 41 4.66 -14.70 5.87
CA ARG A 41 4.91 -14.92 4.46
C ARG A 41 3.58 -14.80 3.75
N TYR A 42 3.53 -13.95 2.75
CA TYR A 42 2.38 -13.91 1.88
C TYR A 42 2.24 -15.26 1.18
N ASP A 43 1.28 -16.01 1.63
CA ASP A 43 0.93 -17.32 1.08
C ASP A 43 -0.33 -17.27 0.19
N GLY A 44 -0.78 -16.07 -0.16
CA GLY A 44 -1.98 -15.84 -0.92
C GLY A 44 -3.26 -15.74 -0.09
N THR A 45 -3.15 -15.67 1.23
CA THR A 45 -4.28 -15.74 2.16
C THR A 45 -4.83 -14.39 2.61
N LEU A 46 -4.72 -13.34 1.79
CA LEU A 46 -5.46 -12.11 2.07
C LEU A 46 -6.95 -12.44 2.29
N PRO A 47 -7.57 -11.92 3.36
CA PRO A 47 -8.94 -12.26 3.68
C PRO A 47 -9.90 -11.86 2.55
N ALA A 48 -11.08 -12.45 2.55
CA ALA A 48 -12.16 -12.10 1.63
C ALA A 48 -12.60 -10.64 1.82
N CYS A 49 -13.26 -10.07 0.81
CA CYS A 49 -13.68 -8.67 0.80
C CYS A 49 -14.51 -8.30 2.03
N GLU A 50 -15.34 -9.20 2.51
CA GLU A 50 -16.24 -9.00 3.64
C GLU A 50 -15.50 -8.69 4.95
N ALA A 51 -14.30 -9.20 5.13
CA ALA A 51 -13.53 -9.02 6.36
C ALA A 51 -13.15 -7.55 6.63
N ALA A 52 -13.15 -6.70 5.61
CA ALA A 52 -12.79 -5.30 5.73
C ALA A 52 -13.97 -4.38 6.11
N LEU A 53 -15.21 -4.85 6.00
CA LEU A 53 -16.39 -3.98 6.04
C LEU A 53 -16.58 -3.27 7.37
N ASP A 54 -16.44 -3.98 8.48
CA ASP A 54 -16.56 -3.41 9.83
C ASP A 54 -15.46 -2.38 10.10
N VAL A 55 -14.25 -2.66 9.65
CA VAL A 55 -13.11 -1.73 9.77
C VAL A 55 -13.38 -0.45 8.98
N ILE A 56 -13.94 -0.58 7.78
CA ILE A 56 -14.31 0.57 6.94
C ILE A 56 -15.40 1.39 7.60
N ALA A 57 -16.48 0.76 8.10
CA ALA A 57 -17.57 1.46 8.78
C ALA A 57 -17.08 2.25 10.00
N GLN A 58 -16.27 1.61 10.83
CA GLN A 58 -15.71 2.24 12.02
C GLN A 58 -14.79 3.43 11.66
N ARG A 59 -13.86 3.24 10.71
CA ARG A 59 -12.94 4.29 10.28
C ARG A 59 -13.65 5.43 9.57
N PHE A 60 -14.73 5.15 8.82
CA PHE A 60 -15.56 6.16 8.20
C PHE A 60 -16.19 7.06 9.27
N ALA A 61 -16.87 6.49 10.27
CA ALA A 61 -17.47 7.25 11.35
C ALA A 61 -16.45 8.09 12.12
N GLN A 62 -15.27 7.53 12.42
CA GLN A 62 -14.17 8.26 13.07
C GLN A 62 -13.68 9.43 12.22
N LYS A 63 -13.50 9.24 10.90
CA LYS A 63 -13.06 10.28 9.97
C LYS A 63 -14.10 11.40 9.87
N GLU A 64 -15.38 11.05 9.76
CA GLU A 64 -16.47 12.00 9.68
C GLU A 64 -16.54 12.86 10.96
N GLY A 65 -16.52 12.25 12.14
CA GLY A 65 -16.55 12.99 13.41
C GLY A 65 -15.30 13.85 13.64
N ARG A 66 -14.11 13.30 13.36
CA ARG A 66 -12.86 13.98 13.68
C ARG A 66 -12.50 15.13 12.74
N PHE A 67 -12.74 14.98 11.45
CA PHE A 67 -12.27 15.94 10.43
C PHE A 67 -13.37 16.79 9.81
N TRP A 68 -14.61 16.31 9.86
CA TRP A 68 -15.72 16.96 9.16
C TRP A 68 -16.81 17.43 10.12
N ASN A 69 -16.67 17.21 11.43
CA ASN A 69 -17.70 17.48 12.43
C ASN A 69 -19.08 16.98 11.98
N SER A 70 -19.09 15.77 11.43
CA SER A 70 -20.24 15.13 10.80
C SER A 70 -20.57 13.84 11.54
N ASN A 71 -21.86 13.53 11.68
CA ASN A 71 -22.35 12.30 12.32
C ASN A 71 -22.69 11.21 11.29
N LEU A 72 -22.20 11.31 10.06
CA LEU A 72 -22.44 10.30 9.05
C LEU A 72 -21.83 8.96 9.47
N GLN A 73 -22.61 7.90 9.25
CA GLN A 73 -22.24 6.53 9.54
C GLN A 73 -22.65 5.61 8.39
N ILE A 74 -21.87 4.58 8.16
CA ILE A 74 -22.29 3.48 7.29
C ILE A 74 -23.12 2.53 8.14
N LEU A 75 -24.37 2.32 7.74
CA LEU A 75 -25.34 1.48 8.43
C LEU A 75 -25.27 0.01 7.99
N GLY A 76 -24.80 -0.23 6.78
CA GLY A 76 -24.68 -1.55 6.21
C GLY A 76 -24.01 -1.54 4.84
N PHE A 77 -23.67 -2.73 4.37
CA PHE A 77 -23.08 -2.93 3.04
C PHE A 77 -23.90 -3.96 2.26
N ASP A 78 -23.96 -3.76 0.96
CA ASP A 78 -24.60 -4.64 0.01
C ASP A 78 -23.71 -4.83 -1.22
N ARG A 79 -23.98 -5.87 -2.02
CA ARG A 79 -23.29 -6.15 -3.29
C ARG A 79 -21.76 -6.15 -3.17
N VAL A 80 -21.23 -6.75 -2.10
CA VAL A 80 -19.80 -6.94 -1.89
C VAL A 80 -19.25 -7.87 -2.96
N ARG A 81 -18.16 -7.44 -3.63
CA ARG A 81 -17.50 -8.27 -4.66
C ARG A 81 -16.04 -7.90 -4.82
N GLU A 82 -15.24 -8.89 -5.12
CA GLU A 82 -13.88 -8.71 -5.59
C GLU A 82 -13.88 -8.14 -7.01
N THR A 83 -13.00 -7.21 -7.29
CA THR A 83 -12.81 -6.61 -8.61
C THR A 83 -11.48 -6.99 -9.24
N ALA A 84 -10.46 -7.21 -8.43
CA ALA A 84 -9.16 -7.73 -8.85
C ALA A 84 -8.39 -8.27 -7.65
N PHE A 85 -7.52 -9.22 -7.91
CA PHE A 85 -6.52 -9.70 -6.98
C PHE A 85 -5.14 -9.62 -7.63
N ARG A 86 -4.20 -8.96 -6.96
CA ARG A 86 -2.82 -8.82 -7.43
C ARG A 86 -1.88 -9.43 -6.40
N PRO A 87 -1.43 -10.67 -6.63
CA PRO A 87 -0.50 -11.39 -5.75
C PRO A 87 0.93 -10.85 -5.89
N TRP A 88 1.83 -11.41 -5.10
CA TRP A 88 3.27 -11.29 -5.34
C TRP A 88 3.61 -11.59 -6.81
N ALA A 89 4.64 -10.97 -7.32
CA ALA A 89 5.10 -10.98 -8.70
C ALA A 89 4.35 -10.02 -9.63
N GLU A 90 3.09 -9.69 -9.40
CA GLU A 90 2.40 -8.62 -10.11
C GLU A 90 2.56 -7.26 -9.42
N GLN A 91 2.63 -7.27 -8.09
CA GLN A 91 2.92 -6.09 -7.26
C GLN A 91 3.87 -6.46 -6.12
N THR A 92 4.63 -5.46 -5.64
CA THR A 92 5.54 -5.61 -4.49
C THR A 92 4.79 -5.89 -3.20
N VAL A 93 3.56 -5.38 -3.07
CA VAL A 93 2.69 -5.60 -1.91
C VAL A 93 1.37 -6.15 -2.43
N PRO A 94 1.03 -7.40 -2.09
CA PRO A 94 -0.21 -8.02 -2.51
C PRO A 94 -1.45 -7.24 -2.12
N ARG A 95 -2.41 -7.18 -3.03
CA ARG A 95 -3.66 -6.42 -2.86
C ARG A 95 -4.84 -7.18 -3.39
N ARG A 96 -5.92 -7.19 -2.61
CA ARG A 96 -7.25 -7.62 -3.04
C ARG A 96 -8.13 -6.39 -3.17
N TYR A 97 -8.53 -6.07 -4.39
CA TYR A 97 -9.42 -4.95 -4.67
C TYR A 97 -10.87 -5.38 -4.63
N CYS A 98 -11.67 -4.60 -3.95
CA CYS A 98 -13.07 -4.90 -3.71
C CYS A 98 -13.94 -3.67 -3.95
N THR A 99 -15.22 -3.92 -4.18
CA THR A 99 -16.25 -2.88 -4.21
C THR A 99 -17.48 -3.35 -3.46
N ALA A 100 -18.21 -2.41 -2.86
CA ALA A 100 -19.46 -2.62 -2.19
C ALA A 100 -20.35 -1.40 -2.35
N VAL A 101 -21.62 -1.53 -1.99
CA VAL A 101 -22.56 -0.42 -1.83
C VAL A 101 -22.78 -0.20 -0.35
N ALA A 102 -22.40 0.95 0.16
CA ALA A 102 -22.66 1.36 1.53
C ALA A 102 -23.99 2.12 1.63
N GLN A 103 -24.81 1.72 2.59
CA GLN A 103 -25.97 2.47 3.03
C GLN A 103 -25.51 3.47 4.10
N VAL A 104 -25.59 4.75 3.81
CA VAL A 104 -25.13 5.80 4.73
C VAL A 104 -26.32 6.42 5.45
N SER A 105 -26.09 6.94 6.66
CA SER A 105 -27.12 7.53 7.52
C SER A 105 -27.75 8.80 6.96
N ASP A 106 -27.25 9.34 5.84
CA ASP A 106 -27.91 10.39 5.05
C ASP A 106 -29.07 9.87 4.17
N GLY A 107 -29.36 8.58 4.24
CA GLY A 107 -30.38 7.90 3.44
C GLY A 107 -29.94 7.58 2.01
N ARG A 108 -28.68 7.75 1.66
CA ARG A 108 -28.16 7.50 0.33
C ARG A 108 -27.27 6.25 0.28
N ASN A 109 -27.22 5.67 -0.90
CA ASN A 109 -26.31 4.58 -1.21
C ASN A 109 -25.06 5.12 -1.92
N HIS A 110 -23.90 4.77 -1.41
CA HIS A 110 -22.62 5.18 -1.96
C HIS A 110 -21.81 3.96 -2.37
N THR A 111 -21.16 4.04 -3.53
CA THR A 111 -20.20 2.99 -3.90
C THR A 111 -18.95 3.15 -3.06
N VAL A 112 -18.50 2.07 -2.45
CA VAL A 112 -17.22 1.99 -1.74
C VAL A 112 -16.26 1.18 -2.59
N HIS A 113 -15.08 1.76 -2.85
CA HIS A 113 -13.95 1.07 -3.42
C HIS A 113 -12.91 0.88 -2.33
N TYR A 114 -12.35 -0.31 -2.22
CA TYR A 114 -11.35 -0.58 -1.20
C TYR A 114 -10.38 -1.67 -1.64
N ALA A 115 -9.20 -1.64 -1.04
CA ALA A 115 -8.19 -2.66 -1.20
C ALA A 115 -7.77 -3.20 0.16
N ILE A 116 -7.77 -4.50 0.30
CA ILE A 116 -7.12 -5.20 1.40
C ILE A 116 -5.66 -5.36 1.00
N VAL A 117 -4.78 -4.82 1.81
CA VAL A 117 -3.34 -4.72 1.53
C VAL A 117 -2.60 -5.57 2.53
N GLU A 118 -1.73 -6.46 2.06
CA GLU A 118 -0.83 -7.19 2.96
C GLU A 118 0.10 -6.19 3.65
N ASP A 119 0.43 -6.46 4.89
CA ASP A 119 1.29 -5.59 5.70
C ASP A 119 0.84 -4.12 5.79
N GLY A 120 -0.38 -3.82 5.37
CA GLY A 120 -0.99 -2.49 5.45
C GLY A 120 -1.58 -2.16 6.83
N GLY A 121 -1.45 -3.06 7.81
CA GLY A 121 -1.90 -2.87 9.19
C GLY A 121 -0.92 -2.09 10.04
N MET A 122 -1.07 -2.22 11.37
CA MET A 122 -0.21 -1.54 12.32
C MET A 122 1.22 -2.09 12.25
N ILE A 123 2.17 -1.21 11.90
CA ILE A 123 3.62 -1.53 11.82
C ILE A 123 3.92 -2.67 10.81
N GLY A 124 3.08 -2.85 9.79
CA GLY A 124 3.31 -3.88 8.79
C GLY A 124 3.10 -5.33 9.28
N MET A 125 2.39 -5.55 10.39
CA MET A 125 2.23 -6.90 10.95
C MET A 125 0.96 -7.62 10.50
N PHE A 126 -0.04 -6.89 10.00
CA PHE A 126 -1.33 -7.42 9.62
C PHE A 126 -1.81 -6.76 8.32
N TRP A 127 -2.80 -7.36 7.69
CA TRP A 127 -3.45 -6.71 6.56
C TRP A 127 -4.09 -5.38 6.97
N GLY A 128 -4.02 -4.43 6.09
CA GLY A 128 -4.68 -3.13 6.23
C GLY A 128 -5.74 -2.92 5.18
N VAL A 129 -6.48 -1.83 5.31
CA VAL A 129 -7.52 -1.45 4.35
C VAL A 129 -7.31 -0.01 3.89
N GLU A 130 -7.17 0.16 2.59
CA GLU A 130 -7.31 1.44 1.88
C GLU A 130 -8.73 1.51 1.34
N TRP A 131 -9.44 2.60 1.58
CA TRP A 131 -10.86 2.69 1.20
C TRP A 131 -11.27 4.10 0.82
N CYS A 132 -12.26 4.20 -0.06
CA CYS A 132 -12.84 5.45 -0.51
C CYS A 132 -14.34 5.27 -0.75
N VAL A 133 -15.14 6.17 -0.18
CA VAL A 133 -16.58 6.26 -0.42
C VAL A 133 -16.83 7.30 -1.50
N ALA A 134 -17.37 6.87 -2.65
CA ALA A 134 -17.61 7.73 -3.79
C ALA A 134 -18.61 8.85 -3.42
N GLY A 135 -18.22 10.09 -3.68
CA GLY A 135 -19.00 11.27 -3.32
C GLY A 135 -18.75 11.80 -1.91
N LEU A 136 -18.03 11.04 -1.05
CA LEU A 136 -17.66 11.44 0.31
C LEU A 136 -16.13 11.49 0.52
N ASP A 137 -15.33 11.47 -0.54
CA ASP A 137 -13.88 11.70 -0.50
C ASP A 137 -13.58 13.21 -0.51
N ARG A 138 -13.96 13.90 0.57
CA ARG A 138 -13.90 15.37 0.68
C ARG A 138 -12.47 15.91 0.75
N ASN A 139 -11.53 15.12 1.18
CA ASN A 139 -10.10 15.48 1.21
C ASN A 139 -9.34 15.08 -0.07
N TRP A 140 -10.04 14.59 -1.05
CA TRP A 140 -9.50 14.25 -2.38
C TRP A 140 -8.33 13.26 -2.36
N ALA A 141 -8.29 12.41 -1.34
CA ALA A 141 -7.20 11.44 -1.15
C ALA A 141 -7.12 10.41 -2.29
N TYR A 142 -8.26 10.10 -2.91
CA TYR A 142 -8.38 9.07 -3.95
C TYR A 142 -8.97 9.61 -5.26
N ASN A 143 -8.82 10.91 -5.49
CA ASN A 143 -9.40 11.62 -6.64
C ASN A 143 -8.85 11.16 -8.00
N PRO A 144 -9.61 11.28 -9.10
CA PRO A 144 -11.03 11.64 -9.15
C PRO A 144 -11.95 10.46 -8.83
N ALA A 145 -13.04 10.72 -8.13
CA ALA A 145 -14.11 9.74 -7.88
C ALA A 145 -13.61 8.37 -7.40
N CYS A 146 -12.71 8.36 -6.42
CA CYS A 146 -12.08 7.15 -5.87
C CYS A 146 -11.24 6.34 -6.88
N LYS A 147 -10.76 6.94 -7.97
CA LYS A 147 -10.01 6.23 -9.01
C LYS A 147 -8.77 5.52 -8.43
N MET A 148 -8.07 6.15 -7.49
CA MET A 148 -6.85 5.61 -6.90
C MET A 148 -7.08 4.45 -5.91
N ALA A 149 -8.33 4.19 -5.52
CA ALA A 149 -8.71 3.05 -4.68
C ALA A 149 -9.15 1.82 -5.52
N ARG A 150 -9.02 1.89 -6.83
CA ARG A 150 -9.37 0.80 -7.77
C ARG A 150 -8.11 0.15 -8.34
N PRO A 151 -8.21 -1.07 -8.91
CA PRO A 151 -7.12 -1.75 -9.57
C PRO A 151 -6.61 -1.02 -10.80
#